data_6f16607a8d71b5d4af3f8f08cf2d5152
#
_entry.id   6f16607a8d71b5d4af3f8f08cf2d5152
#
_cell.length_a   1.000
_cell.length_b   1.000
_cell.length_c   1.000
_cell.angle_alpha   90.00
_cell.angle_beta   90.00
_cell.angle_gamma   90.00
#
_symmetry.space_group_name_H-M   'P 1'
#
loop_
_entity.id
_entity.type
_entity.pdbx_description
1 polymer ?
#
loop_
_entity_poly.entity_id
_entity_poly.type
_entity_poly.pdbx_seq_one_letter_code
_entity_poly.pdbx_strand_id
1 'polypeptide(L)'
;MSYLRLKKSNCKNCYKCIRHCPVKSIRFSDGQANIVEDECILCGMCFVACPQNAKQIRNDVGKAKELIASGTPVYVSIAPSFVANYDGIGITALNDALKKLGFAGAEETAEGAQLVTEQYEKLVADGEHKIIISSCCHTVNTLIQKYYPQALPYLAQVKSPMLAHGEILKKKYPGCHTVFIGPCLSKKAEADAYAGAIDCVLTFEELTGWLKEENIEVCPVSDNAGRSDRAKTRLYPTTSGILRSMNKDNPEYLYMAIDGVENCRNALRDIIDGNVGKCFIEMSACVNSCIGGPAMDKKHEGVIHERRAVDEFAGSGRFDTVELADMTKSLPFISMQKTMPGSKAIEEILRKMNKSDPSHELNCGSCGYDTCREKAVAILQGKADLTMCLPYLKEKAESFSDNIINNTPNGIMVLSEDLEVQQINKAAREIMNIKSLSDVMGCPVVRILDPVSYLEVMSTGENIHNKRTYLAEYGKYVEETIIYDKSYHIIMSIMRDITGEEISRAKREKNAAETIAVTDKVIEKQMRVVQEIASLLGETTAETKVALTKLKENLSNDEQ
;
A
#
# COMPACT_ATOMS: atom_id res chain seq x y z
N MET A 1 13.21 15.03 14.43
CA MET A 1 13.41 14.75 12.97
C MET A 1 12.94 13.33 12.67
N SER A 2 12.25 13.12 11.56
CA SER A 2 11.70 11.80 11.20
C SER A 2 12.81 10.81 10.80
N TYR A 3 12.83 9.63 11.43
CA TYR A 3 13.76 8.53 11.08
C TYR A 3 13.36 7.77 9.82
N LEU A 4 12.09 7.85 9.46
CA LEU A 4 11.52 7.14 8.30
C LEU A 4 10.54 8.05 7.57
N ARG A 5 10.82 8.36 6.33
CA ARG A 5 10.07 9.32 5.49
C ARG A 5 9.36 8.64 4.33
N LEU A 6 8.34 9.31 3.80
CA LEU A 6 7.65 8.91 2.58
C LEU A 6 8.21 9.69 1.38
N LYS A 7 8.64 8.98 0.35
CA LYS A 7 8.85 9.51 -1.00
C LYS A 7 7.50 9.61 -1.72
N LYS A 8 6.91 10.79 -1.73
CA LYS A 8 5.53 11.01 -2.21
C LYS A 8 5.29 10.52 -3.64
N SER A 9 6.22 10.81 -4.56
CA SER A 9 6.13 10.42 -5.97
C SER A 9 6.05 8.91 -6.22
N ASN A 10 6.50 8.10 -5.28
CA ASN A 10 6.61 6.65 -5.45
C ASN A 10 5.40 5.88 -4.88
N CYS A 11 4.59 6.48 -4.01
CA CYS A 11 3.47 5.78 -3.39
C CYS A 11 2.33 5.52 -4.40
N LYS A 12 1.91 4.28 -4.54
CA LYS A 12 0.82 3.81 -5.43
C LYS A 12 -0.42 3.31 -4.66
N ASN A 13 -0.57 3.67 -3.39
CA ASN A 13 -1.75 3.39 -2.56
C ASN A 13 -2.14 1.90 -2.47
N CYS A 14 -1.13 1.00 -2.48
CA CYS A 14 -1.37 -0.45 -2.42
C CYS A 14 -1.65 -0.98 -1.01
N TYR A 15 -1.59 -0.13 0.01
CA TYR A 15 -1.80 -0.42 1.45
C TYR A 15 -0.91 -1.52 2.04
N LYS A 16 0.07 -2.03 1.30
CA LYS A 16 0.95 -3.12 1.77
C LYS A 16 1.70 -2.74 3.05
N CYS A 17 2.17 -1.50 3.16
CA CYS A 17 2.84 -1.02 4.37
C CYS A 17 1.89 -0.98 5.60
N ILE A 18 0.60 -0.65 5.43
CA ILE A 18 -0.41 -0.66 6.51
C ILE A 18 -0.64 -2.09 6.97
N ARG A 19 -0.78 -3.02 6.02
CA ARG A 19 -0.98 -4.45 6.29
C ARG A 19 0.15 -5.04 7.12
N HIS A 20 1.40 -4.72 6.77
CA HIS A 20 2.60 -5.22 7.47
C HIS A 20 2.99 -4.40 8.71
N CYS A 21 2.28 -3.32 9.02
CA CYS A 21 2.58 -2.55 10.23
C CYS A 21 1.95 -3.23 11.46
N PRO A 22 2.78 -3.78 12.38
CA PRO A 22 2.27 -4.55 13.52
C PRO A 22 1.52 -3.69 14.53
N VAL A 23 1.73 -2.39 14.53
CA VAL A 23 1.09 -1.43 15.44
C VAL A 23 0.14 -0.46 14.74
N LYS A 24 -0.08 -0.66 13.41
CA LYS A 24 -0.97 0.16 12.58
C LYS A 24 -0.71 1.67 12.71
N SER A 25 0.57 2.07 12.77
CA SER A 25 1.05 3.46 12.90
C SER A 25 1.20 4.17 11.55
N ILE A 26 0.37 3.84 10.56
CA ILE A 26 0.39 4.45 9.24
C ILE A 26 -0.98 5.07 8.97
N ARG A 27 -0.97 6.38 8.69
CA ARG A 27 -2.14 7.15 8.28
C ARG A 27 -2.21 7.19 6.76
N PHE A 28 -3.38 6.92 6.22
CA PHE A 28 -3.68 7.17 4.82
C PHE A 28 -4.42 8.50 4.70
N SER A 29 -3.78 9.49 4.10
CA SER A 29 -4.37 10.80 3.81
C SER A 29 -3.79 11.35 2.51
N ASP A 30 -4.59 12.15 1.80
CA ASP A 30 -4.21 12.78 0.53
C ASP A 30 -3.66 11.79 -0.51
N GLY A 31 -4.26 10.60 -0.57
CA GLY A 31 -3.85 9.53 -1.46
C GLY A 31 -2.48 8.93 -1.12
N GLN A 32 -1.99 9.03 0.12
CA GLN A 32 -0.66 8.58 0.52
C GLN A 32 -0.63 7.95 1.91
N ALA A 33 0.30 7.00 2.09
CA ALA A 33 0.50 6.30 3.35
C ALA A 33 1.63 6.97 4.17
N ASN A 34 1.27 7.86 5.09
CA ASN A 34 2.17 8.60 5.96
C ASN A 34 2.40 7.87 7.28
N ILE A 35 3.60 8.00 7.87
CA ILE A 35 3.93 7.37 9.16
C ILE A 35 3.50 8.30 10.29
N VAL A 36 2.83 7.74 11.30
CA VAL A 36 2.52 8.42 12.55
C VAL A 36 3.68 8.18 13.50
N GLU A 37 4.56 9.17 13.65
CA GLU A 37 5.84 9.04 14.37
C GLU A 37 5.64 8.64 15.84
N ASP A 38 4.68 9.28 16.52
CA ASP A 38 4.42 9.03 17.95
C ASP A 38 3.96 7.59 18.22
N GLU A 39 3.36 6.93 17.24
CA GLU A 39 2.90 5.54 17.35
C GLU A 39 3.91 4.53 16.78
N CYS A 40 4.84 5.00 15.96
CA CYS A 40 5.80 4.13 15.29
C CYS A 40 6.80 3.53 16.28
N ILE A 41 7.08 2.22 16.13
CA ILE A 41 8.11 1.49 16.90
C ILE A 41 9.43 1.33 16.14
N LEU A 42 9.55 1.94 14.97
CA LEU A 42 10.74 1.90 14.12
C LEU A 42 11.21 0.49 13.72
N CYS A 43 10.30 -0.46 13.56
CA CYS A 43 10.64 -1.84 13.15
C CYS A 43 11.08 -1.97 11.68
N GLY A 44 10.84 -0.98 10.83
CA GLY A 44 11.23 -0.98 9.42
C GLY A 44 10.40 -1.87 8.49
N MET A 45 9.40 -2.62 8.98
CA MET A 45 8.61 -3.54 8.17
C MET A 45 7.94 -2.85 6.97
N CYS A 46 7.46 -1.61 7.15
CA CYS A 46 6.85 -0.84 6.05
C CYS A 46 7.88 -0.39 4.99
N PHE A 47 9.16 -0.27 5.35
CA PHE A 47 10.25 0.00 4.42
C PHE A 47 10.56 -1.25 3.57
N VAL A 48 10.76 -2.39 4.23
CA VAL A 48 11.07 -3.68 3.56
C VAL A 48 9.90 -4.15 2.69
N ALA A 49 8.67 -4.05 3.19
CA ALA A 49 7.47 -4.53 2.49
C ALA A 49 7.05 -3.66 1.29
N CYS A 50 7.60 -2.44 1.11
CA CYS A 50 7.16 -1.53 0.08
C CYS A 50 7.70 -1.90 -1.32
N PRO A 51 6.88 -2.40 -2.27
CA PRO A 51 7.36 -2.80 -3.59
C PRO A 51 7.72 -1.59 -4.47
N GLN A 52 7.29 -0.39 -4.06
CA GLN A 52 7.53 0.86 -4.78
C GLN A 52 8.71 1.66 -4.23
N ASN A 53 9.43 1.13 -3.22
CA ASN A 53 10.51 1.84 -2.53
C ASN A 53 10.08 3.28 -2.11
N ALA A 54 8.81 3.44 -1.69
CA ALA A 54 8.25 4.72 -1.30
C ALA A 54 8.61 5.13 0.14
N LYS A 55 9.24 4.28 0.92
CA LYS A 55 9.75 4.60 2.25
C LYS A 55 11.26 4.78 2.19
N GLN A 56 11.76 5.75 2.95
CA GLN A 56 13.18 6.08 3.00
C GLN A 56 13.61 6.27 4.45
N ILE A 57 14.70 5.62 4.82
CA ILE A 57 15.36 5.84 6.12
C ILE A 57 16.11 7.18 6.06
N ARG A 58 16.17 7.91 7.19
CA ARG A 58 16.97 9.12 7.32
C ARG A 58 18.43 8.80 6.97
N ASN A 59 19.00 9.51 6.03
CA ASN A 59 20.40 9.34 5.64
C ASN A 59 21.28 10.25 6.50
N ASP A 60 22.22 9.65 7.24
CA ASP A 60 23.12 10.35 8.14
C ASP A 60 24.58 10.33 7.65
N VAL A 61 24.86 9.94 6.39
CA VAL A 61 26.21 9.98 5.78
C VAL A 61 26.79 11.39 5.81
N GLY A 62 25.99 12.42 5.53
CA GLY A 62 26.41 13.81 5.64
C GLY A 62 26.91 14.17 7.03
N LYS A 63 26.19 13.75 8.08
CA LYS A 63 26.61 13.95 9.48
C LYS A 63 27.93 13.23 9.79
N ALA A 64 28.10 12.01 9.29
CA ALA A 64 29.38 11.27 9.46
C ALA A 64 30.54 11.97 8.75
N LYS A 65 30.33 12.48 7.53
CA LYS A 65 31.32 13.27 6.80
C LYS A 65 31.71 14.56 7.55
N GLU A 66 30.75 15.25 8.15
CA GLU A 66 30.98 16.43 8.99
C GLU A 66 31.83 16.11 10.23
N LEU A 67 31.55 14.99 10.91
CA LEU A 67 32.35 14.54 12.06
C LEU A 67 33.81 14.26 11.65
N ILE A 68 34.03 13.58 10.53
CA ILE A 68 35.38 13.33 10.01
C ILE A 68 36.07 14.64 9.63
N ALA A 69 35.38 15.57 9.00
CA ALA A 69 35.93 16.85 8.60
C ALA A 69 36.26 17.79 9.78
N SER A 70 35.73 17.51 10.97
CA SER A 70 36.03 18.30 12.18
C SER A 70 37.49 18.21 12.64
N GLY A 71 38.24 17.23 12.13
CA GLY A 71 39.62 16.97 12.52
C GLY A 71 39.76 16.15 13.82
N THR A 72 38.66 15.87 14.53
CA THR A 72 38.62 14.99 15.68
C THR A 72 38.60 13.52 15.22
N PRO A 73 39.40 12.62 15.81
CA PRO A 73 39.37 11.20 15.43
C PRO A 73 37.97 10.60 15.59
N VAL A 74 37.48 9.92 14.55
CA VAL A 74 36.18 9.26 14.55
C VAL A 74 36.38 7.74 14.54
N TYR A 75 35.90 7.07 15.61
CA TYR A 75 35.95 5.61 15.72
C TYR A 75 34.60 4.99 15.44
N VAL A 76 34.63 3.83 14.79
CA VAL A 76 33.41 3.10 14.38
C VAL A 76 33.17 1.93 15.31
N SER A 77 31.93 1.84 15.85
CA SER A 77 31.39 0.63 16.47
C SER A 77 30.59 -0.13 15.42
N ILE A 78 31.04 -1.31 14.98
CA ILE A 78 30.37 -2.06 13.93
C ILE A 78 29.58 -3.25 14.47
N ALA A 79 28.32 -3.37 14.09
CA ALA A 79 27.45 -4.47 14.52
C ALA A 79 27.95 -5.81 13.97
N PRO A 80 28.00 -6.91 14.75
CA PRO A 80 28.56 -8.19 14.32
C PRO A 80 27.80 -8.85 13.16
N SER A 81 26.60 -8.37 12.81
CA SER A 81 25.89 -8.75 11.59
C SER A 81 26.55 -8.30 10.28
N PHE A 82 27.64 -7.53 10.37
CA PHE A 82 28.37 -7.09 9.17
C PHE A 82 28.91 -8.26 8.34
N VAL A 83 29.30 -9.38 8.98
CA VAL A 83 29.81 -10.56 8.27
C VAL A 83 28.72 -11.23 7.42
N ALA A 84 27.47 -11.13 7.84
CA ALA A 84 26.34 -11.59 7.04
C ALA A 84 25.97 -10.60 5.92
N ASN A 85 26.29 -9.31 6.10
CA ASN A 85 26.01 -8.27 5.09
C ASN A 85 27.07 -8.20 3.99
N TYR A 86 28.32 -8.55 4.32
CA TYR A 86 29.46 -8.46 3.42
C TYR A 86 30.12 -9.82 3.16
N ASP A 87 29.32 -10.86 3.11
CA ASP A 87 29.70 -12.23 2.69
C ASP A 87 30.98 -12.74 3.35
N GLY A 88 30.99 -12.80 4.67
CA GLY A 88 32.10 -13.35 5.47
C GLY A 88 33.35 -12.47 5.54
N ILE A 89 33.29 -11.22 5.08
CA ILE A 89 34.38 -10.26 5.24
C ILE A 89 34.65 -10.02 6.72
N GLY A 90 35.92 -10.18 7.15
CA GLY A 90 36.35 -9.94 8.53
C GLY A 90 36.47 -8.46 8.90
N ILE A 91 36.64 -8.21 10.21
CA ILE A 91 36.75 -6.84 10.76
C ILE A 91 37.97 -6.07 10.20
N THR A 92 39.09 -6.74 9.95
CA THR A 92 40.31 -6.13 9.42
C THR A 92 40.08 -5.49 8.05
N ALA A 93 39.45 -6.23 7.12
CA ALA A 93 39.16 -5.74 5.78
C ALA A 93 38.22 -4.55 5.79
N LEU A 94 37.17 -4.60 6.66
CA LEU A 94 36.21 -3.52 6.79
C LEU A 94 36.82 -2.28 7.44
N ASN A 95 37.70 -2.46 8.45
CA ASN A 95 38.45 -1.38 9.07
C ASN A 95 39.35 -0.65 8.08
N ASP A 96 40.02 -1.39 7.16
CA ASP A 96 40.86 -0.78 6.13
C ASP A 96 40.03 0.03 5.12
N ALA A 97 38.83 -0.45 4.76
CA ALA A 97 37.90 0.30 3.91
C ALA A 97 37.38 1.57 4.62
N LEU A 98 37.05 1.47 5.90
CA LEU A 98 36.58 2.61 6.72
C LEU A 98 37.69 3.66 6.91
N LYS A 99 38.94 3.25 7.08
CA LYS A 99 40.08 4.19 7.10
C LYS A 99 40.23 4.97 5.78
N LYS A 100 39.97 4.34 4.64
CA LYS A 100 39.94 5.06 3.35
C LYS A 100 38.83 6.10 3.25
N LEU A 101 37.72 5.93 3.98
CA LEU A 101 36.66 6.93 4.12
C LEU A 101 37.02 8.06 5.10
N GLY A 102 38.13 7.96 5.82
CA GLY A 102 38.61 8.97 6.76
C GLY A 102 38.31 8.66 8.24
N PHE A 103 37.78 7.49 8.58
CA PHE A 103 37.66 7.06 9.97
C PHE A 103 39.03 6.73 10.59
N ALA A 104 39.19 6.98 11.87
CA ALA A 104 40.43 6.64 12.61
C ALA A 104 40.59 5.13 12.81
N GLY A 105 39.50 4.41 12.95
CA GLY A 105 39.46 2.96 13.10
C GLY A 105 38.08 2.42 13.38
N ALA A 106 37.93 1.10 13.33
CA ALA A 106 36.69 0.39 13.60
C ALA A 106 36.91 -0.78 14.56
N GLU A 107 36.03 -0.91 15.54
CA GLU A 107 36.00 -2.01 16.50
C GLU A 107 34.61 -2.65 16.54
N GLU A 108 34.52 -3.87 17.07
CA GLU A 108 33.30 -4.66 17.05
C GLU A 108 32.37 -4.31 18.22
N THR A 109 31.11 -3.99 17.92
CA THR A 109 30.05 -3.82 18.95
C THR A 109 29.90 -5.08 19.83
N ALA A 110 30.39 -6.23 19.37
CA ALA A 110 30.41 -7.47 20.14
C ALA A 110 31.22 -7.38 21.45
N GLU A 111 32.15 -6.43 21.56
CA GLU A 111 32.84 -6.10 22.81
C GLU A 111 31.87 -5.51 23.83
N GLY A 112 31.03 -4.55 23.43
CA GLY A 112 29.97 -4.02 24.28
C GLY A 112 28.92 -5.06 24.64
N ALA A 113 28.66 -6.02 23.72
CA ALA A 113 27.75 -7.14 23.99
C ALA A 113 28.26 -8.06 25.10
N GLN A 114 29.57 -8.15 25.32
CA GLN A 114 30.15 -8.93 26.43
C GLN A 114 29.75 -8.33 27.78
N LEU A 115 29.90 -7.02 27.98
CA LEU A 115 29.47 -6.35 29.22
C LEU A 115 27.96 -6.48 29.44
N VAL A 116 27.17 -6.42 28.39
CA VAL A 116 25.70 -6.62 28.46
C VAL A 116 25.38 -8.05 28.90
N THR A 117 26.05 -9.06 28.34
CA THR A 117 25.91 -10.46 28.75
C THR A 117 26.18 -10.65 30.24
N GLU A 118 27.29 -10.08 30.74
CA GLU A 118 27.68 -10.14 32.15
C GLU A 118 26.63 -9.48 33.08
N GLN A 119 25.97 -8.41 32.64
CA GLN A 119 24.85 -7.83 33.37
C GLN A 119 23.61 -8.73 33.39
N TYR A 120 23.28 -9.39 32.27
CA TYR A 120 22.18 -10.35 32.26
C TYR A 120 22.46 -11.58 33.12
N GLU A 121 23.68 -12.08 33.11
CA GLU A 121 24.12 -13.16 34.00
C GLU A 121 23.98 -12.78 35.49
N LYS A 122 24.35 -11.54 35.88
CA LYS A 122 24.15 -11.02 37.23
C LYS A 122 22.66 -10.98 37.61
N LEU A 123 21.78 -10.44 36.74
CA LEU A 123 20.33 -10.40 36.97
C LEU A 123 19.71 -11.77 37.15
N VAL A 124 20.21 -12.76 36.42
CA VAL A 124 19.77 -14.16 36.55
C VAL A 124 20.32 -14.80 37.82
N ALA A 125 21.57 -14.49 38.20
CA ALA A 125 22.23 -15.02 39.42
C ALA A 125 21.57 -14.49 40.68
N ASP A 126 21.21 -13.19 40.73
CA ASP A 126 20.52 -12.56 41.84
C ASP A 126 19.16 -13.23 42.14
N GLY A 127 18.51 -13.81 41.12
CA GLY A 127 17.28 -14.61 41.27
C GLY A 127 16.04 -13.84 41.73
N GLU A 128 16.12 -12.53 41.91
CA GLU A 128 15.04 -11.67 42.40
C GLU A 128 13.91 -11.48 41.38
N HIS A 129 14.24 -11.54 40.09
CA HIS A 129 13.30 -11.31 38.99
C HIS A 129 12.61 -12.61 38.60
N LYS A 130 11.26 -12.62 38.57
CA LYS A 130 10.49 -13.76 38.03
C LYS A 130 10.67 -13.89 36.52
N ILE A 131 10.65 -12.78 35.82
CA ILE A 131 10.78 -12.72 34.35
C ILE A 131 11.80 -11.63 34.02
N ILE A 132 12.71 -11.94 33.10
CA ILE A 132 13.69 -10.98 32.55
C ILE A 132 13.55 -10.97 31.04
N ILE A 133 13.24 -9.79 30.48
CA ILE A 133 13.23 -9.56 29.03
C ILE A 133 14.50 -8.80 28.65
N SER A 134 15.25 -9.27 27.66
CA SER A 134 16.45 -8.59 27.18
C SER A 134 16.15 -7.21 26.58
N SER A 135 16.97 -6.20 26.84
CA SER A 135 16.79 -4.80 26.40
C SER A 135 17.66 -4.38 25.21
N CYS A 136 18.32 -5.32 24.54
CA CYS A 136 19.22 -5.03 23.42
C CYS A 136 18.50 -4.46 22.20
N CYS A 137 17.28 -4.92 21.94
CA CYS A 137 16.47 -4.49 20.78
C CYS A 137 15.66 -3.23 21.10
N HIS A 138 16.09 -2.06 20.61
CA HIS A 138 15.38 -0.80 20.86
C HIS A 138 13.94 -0.78 20.34
N THR A 139 13.66 -1.50 19.26
CA THR A 139 12.28 -1.65 18.72
C THR A 139 11.38 -2.40 19.70
N VAL A 140 11.88 -3.48 20.34
CA VAL A 140 11.12 -4.21 21.38
C VAL A 140 10.93 -3.33 22.61
N ASN A 141 11.97 -2.60 23.03
CA ASN A 141 11.85 -1.66 24.15
C ASN A 141 10.75 -0.62 23.88
N THR A 142 10.76 -0.01 22.69
CA THR A 142 9.73 0.97 22.26
C THR A 142 8.34 0.34 22.16
N LEU A 143 8.24 -0.93 21.72
CA LEU A 143 6.98 -1.67 21.69
C LEU A 143 6.41 -1.83 23.10
N ILE A 144 7.25 -2.23 24.07
CA ILE A 144 6.87 -2.40 25.48
C ILE A 144 6.50 -1.05 26.09
N GLN A 145 7.35 -0.05 25.94
CA GLN A 145 7.13 1.30 26.48
C GLN A 145 5.83 1.95 25.98
N LYS A 146 5.45 1.74 24.71
CA LYS A 146 4.28 2.36 24.11
C LYS A 146 3.00 1.52 24.22
N TYR A 147 3.10 0.20 24.03
CA TYR A 147 1.93 -0.65 23.83
C TYR A 147 1.69 -1.68 24.92
N TYR A 148 2.71 -2.01 25.70
CA TYR A 148 2.65 -3.04 26.76
C TYR A 148 3.26 -2.55 28.07
N PRO A 149 2.81 -1.40 28.63
CA PRO A 149 3.43 -0.83 29.82
C PRO A 149 3.40 -1.76 31.06
N GLN A 150 2.47 -2.72 31.09
CA GLN A 150 2.40 -3.73 32.16
C GLN A 150 3.61 -4.66 32.15
N ALA A 151 4.30 -4.79 31.02
CA ALA A 151 5.50 -5.61 30.90
C ALA A 151 6.81 -4.85 31.20
N LEU A 152 6.76 -3.52 31.43
CA LEU A 152 7.94 -2.70 31.78
C LEU A 152 8.72 -3.21 32.99
N PRO A 153 8.10 -3.72 34.07
CA PRO A 153 8.86 -4.23 35.23
C PRO A 153 9.74 -5.45 34.90
N TYR A 154 9.44 -6.16 33.78
CA TYR A 154 10.20 -7.33 33.36
C TYR A 154 11.31 -7.00 32.36
N LEU A 155 11.34 -5.76 31.83
CA LEU A 155 12.35 -5.33 30.88
C LEU A 155 13.65 -4.96 31.61
N ALA A 156 14.74 -5.64 31.25
CA ALA A 156 16.05 -5.40 31.87
C ALA A 156 16.50 -3.95 31.65
N GLN A 157 16.87 -3.28 32.74
CA GLN A 157 17.35 -1.89 32.74
C GLN A 157 18.84 -1.83 32.37
N VAL A 158 19.24 -2.50 31.28
CA VAL A 158 20.62 -2.65 30.83
C VAL A 158 20.85 -1.92 29.50
N LYS A 159 21.98 -1.21 29.37
CA LYS A 159 22.41 -0.58 28.11
C LYS A 159 22.45 -1.61 26.98
N SER A 160 22.17 -1.15 25.75
CA SER A 160 22.38 -2.01 24.58
C SER A 160 23.87 -2.13 24.27
N PRO A 161 24.28 -3.19 23.52
CA PRO A 161 25.65 -3.33 23.07
C PRO A 161 26.22 -2.11 22.34
N MET A 162 25.37 -1.41 21.56
CA MET A 162 25.76 -0.17 20.87
C MET A 162 26.13 0.94 21.86
N LEU A 163 25.32 1.19 22.87
CA LEU A 163 25.60 2.23 23.88
C LEU A 163 26.82 1.87 24.72
N ALA A 164 26.90 0.62 25.18
CA ALA A 164 28.03 0.14 25.96
C ALA A 164 29.35 0.26 25.16
N HIS A 165 29.37 -0.17 23.91
CA HIS A 165 30.59 -0.09 23.10
C HIS A 165 30.95 1.37 22.73
N GLY A 166 29.98 2.24 22.51
CA GLY A 166 30.25 3.67 22.34
C GLY A 166 30.98 4.29 23.51
N GLU A 167 30.59 3.93 24.74
CA GLU A 167 31.28 4.38 25.98
C GLU A 167 32.67 3.75 26.13
N ILE A 168 32.83 2.47 25.76
CA ILE A 168 34.16 1.81 25.72
C ILE A 168 35.09 2.58 24.79
N LEU A 169 34.64 2.91 23.58
CA LEU A 169 35.43 3.67 22.61
C LEU A 169 35.82 5.05 23.14
N LYS A 170 34.90 5.78 23.76
CA LYS A 170 35.19 7.09 24.37
C LYS A 170 36.15 7.00 25.56
N LYS A 171 36.15 5.87 26.27
CA LYS A 171 37.11 5.61 27.36
C LYS A 171 38.48 5.20 26.82
N LYS A 172 38.52 4.38 25.75
CA LYS A 172 39.78 3.99 25.08
C LYS A 172 40.43 5.17 24.34
N TYR A 173 39.63 6.04 23.72
CA TYR A 173 40.06 7.15 22.86
C TYR A 173 39.45 8.47 23.36
N PRO A 174 39.94 9.07 24.41
CA PRO A 174 39.35 10.28 24.99
C PRO A 174 39.25 11.42 23.97
N GLY A 175 38.10 12.05 23.91
CA GLY A 175 37.80 13.15 22.99
C GLY A 175 37.43 12.73 21.57
N CYS A 176 37.35 11.44 21.24
CA CYS A 176 36.92 10.97 19.92
C CYS A 176 35.43 11.17 19.68
N HIS A 177 35.07 11.20 18.41
CA HIS A 177 33.70 10.96 17.96
C HIS A 177 33.46 9.46 17.70
N THR A 178 32.22 9.04 17.90
CA THR A 178 31.82 7.64 17.74
C THR A 178 30.68 7.51 16.74
N VAL A 179 30.83 6.58 15.79
CA VAL A 179 29.82 6.25 14.80
C VAL A 179 29.45 4.78 14.93
N PHE A 180 28.17 4.48 15.07
CA PHE A 180 27.71 3.09 15.02
C PHE A 180 27.28 2.75 13.59
N ILE A 181 27.62 1.55 13.12
CA ILE A 181 27.20 1.03 11.82
C ILE A 181 26.51 -0.32 12.01
N GLY A 182 25.27 -0.46 11.51
CA GLY A 182 24.52 -1.71 11.69
C GLY A 182 23.23 -1.81 10.87
N PRO A 183 22.46 -2.91 10.99
CA PRO A 183 21.30 -3.23 10.16
C PRO A 183 20.00 -2.55 10.56
N CYS A 184 20.00 -1.64 11.55
CA CYS A 184 18.81 -1.26 12.27
C CYS A 184 18.57 0.26 12.27
N LEU A 185 17.45 0.70 11.70
CA LEU A 185 17.06 2.11 11.71
C LEU A 185 16.67 2.61 13.13
N SER A 186 16.15 1.72 13.98
CA SER A 186 15.76 2.06 15.35
C SER A 186 16.95 2.48 16.22
N LYS A 187 18.17 2.07 15.87
CA LYS A 187 19.40 2.48 16.54
C LYS A 187 19.70 3.97 16.36
N LYS A 188 19.22 4.61 15.29
CA LYS A 188 19.29 6.07 15.13
C LYS A 188 18.50 6.79 16.24
N ALA A 189 17.29 6.28 16.55
CA ALA A 189 16.49 6.82 17.63
C ALA A 189 17.07 6.52 19.01
N GLU A 190 17.66 5.36 19.20
CA GLU A 190 18.34 5.02 20.47
C GLU A 190 19.53 5.94 20.74
N ALA A 191 20.36 6.21 19.73
CA ALA A 191 21.49 7.11 19.87
C ALA A 191 21.05 8.56 20.17
N ASP A 192 19.99 9.02 19.49
CA ASP A 192 19.44 10.37 19.71
C ASP A 192 18.79 10.49 21.13
N ALA A 193 18.19 9.39 21.65
CA ALA A 193 17.57 9.38 22.98
C ALA A 193 18.58 9.26 24.13
N TYR A 194 19.70 8.60 23.92
CA TYR A 194 20.76 8.39 24.91
C TYR A 194 22.06 9.05 24.43
N ALA A 195 22.01 10.38 24.31
CA ALA A 195 23.13 11.17 23.83
C ALA A 195 24.40 10.99 24.65
N GLY A 196 25.55 11.07 24.01
CA GLY A 196 26.87 11.01 24.69
C GLY A 196 27.65 9.72 24.41
N ALA A 197 27.00 8.58 24.18
CA ALA A 197 27.68 7.33 23.83
C ALA A 197 28.01 7.20 22.34
N ILE A 198 27.05 7.56 21.48
CA ILE A 198 27.18 7.46 20.02
C ILE A 198 26.78 8.80 19.38
N ASP A 199 27.63 9.37 18.55
CA ASP A 199 27.41 10.67 17.92
C ASP A 199 26.65 10.59 16.60
N CYS A 200 26.81 9.47 15.84
CA CYS A 200 26.10 9.22 14.59
C CYS A 200 25.83 7.72 14.38
N VAL A 201 24.74 7.41 13.70
CA VAL A 201 24.39 6.03 13.35
C VAL A 201 24.18 5.91 11.84
N LEU A 202 24.94 5.02 11.21
CA LEU A 202 24.77 4.64 9.82
C LEU A 202 24.18 3.22 9.72
N THR A 203 23.41 2.99 8.69
CA THR A 203 22.96 1.65 8.31
C THR A 203 23.97 1.01 7.35
N PHE A 204 23.93 -0.32 7.18
CA PHE A 204 24.76 -0.98 6.16
C PHE A 204 24.43 -0.50 4.74
N GLU A 205 23.17 -0.22 4.44
CA GLU A 205 22.74 0.36 3.17
C GLU A 205 23.43 1.72 2.90
N GLU A 206 23.50 2.59 3.93
CA GLU A 206 24.19 3.88 3.85
C GLU A 206 25.70 3.70 3.65
N LEU A 207 26.34 2.79 4.41
CA LEU A 207 27.76 2.52 4.26
C LEU A 207 28.08 1.94 2.88
N THR A 208 27.32 0.95 2.41
CA THR A 208 27.52 0.35 1.09
C THR A 208 27.35 1.38 -0.03
N GLY A 209 26.36 2.28 0.12
CA GLY A 209 26.18 3.40 -0.82
C GLY A 209 27.39 4.33 -0.84
N TRP A 210 27.88 4.73 0.33
CA TRP A 210 29.03 5.63 0.46
C TRP A 210 30.33 4.99 -0.06
N LEU A 211 30.61 3.72 0.25
CA LEU A 211 31.77 3.00 -0.30
C LEU A 211 31.74 2.97 -1.83
N LYS A 212 30.57 2.77 -2.44
CA LYS A 212 30.40 2.80 -3.90
C LYS A 212 30.63 4.18 -4.49
N GLU A 213 30.12 5.24 -3.84
CA GLU A 213 30.33 6.63 -4.27
C GLU A 213 31.82 6.98 -4.31
N GLU A 214 32.61 6.50 -3.33
CA GLU A 214 34.06 6.76 -3.23
C GLU A 214 34.91 5.71 -3.99
N ASN A 215 34.29 4.76 -4.71
CA ASN A 215 34.95 3.65 -5.42
C ASN A 215 35.88 2.81 -4.51
N ILE A 216 35.47 2.56 -3.27
CA ILE A 216 36.22 1.74 -2.31
C ILE A 216 35.63 0.33 -2.32
N GLU A 217 36.47 -0.63 -2.73
CA GLU A 217 36.16 -2.06 -2.62
C GLU A 217 36.65 -2.61 -1.28
N VAL A 218 35.81 -3.47 -0.67
CA VAL A 218 36.15 -4.20 0.55
C VAL A 218 36.72 -5.55 0.13
N CYS A 219 38.02 -5.70 0.20
CA CYS A 219 38.70 -6.93 -0.21
C CYS A 219 38.86 -7.88 0.99
N PRO A 220 38.53 -9.17 0.88
CA PRO A 220 38.73 -10.14 1.93
C PRO A 220 40.23 -10.21 2.34
N VAL A 221 40.48 -10.14 3.65
CA VAL A 221 41.80 -10.34 4.24
C VAL A 221 41.73 -11.60 5.09
N SER A 222 42.71 -12.48 4.99
CA SER A 222 42.74 -13.70 5.80
C SER A 222 42.89 -13.35 7.27
N ASP A 223 41.90 -13.73 8.08
CA ASP A 223 41.93 -13.65 9.53
C ASP A 223 42.42 -14.99 10.08
N ASN A 224 43.66 -14.99 10.59
CA ASN A 224 44.32 -16.19 11.09
C ASN A 224 44.02 -16.53 12.56
N ALA A 225 43.09 -15.78 13.20
CA ALA A 225 42.72 -16.06 14.59
C ALA A 225 42.03 -17.42 14.75
N GLY A 226 42.49 -18.23 15.68
CA GLY A 226 41.87 -19.50 16.03
C GLY A 226 40.45 -19.33 16.56
N ARG A 227 39.61 -20.37 16.47
CA ARG A 227 38.24 -20.32 16.98
C ARG A 227 38.14 -20.07 18.50
N SER A 228 39.16 -20.52 19.25
CA SER A 228 39.29 -20.24 20.70
C SER A 228 39.52 -18.77 21.02
N ASP A 229 40.16 -18.05 20.07
CA ASP A 229 40.54 -16.65 20.29
C ASP A 229 39.44 -15.67 19.82
N ARG A 230 38.45 -16.19 19.13
CA ARG A 230 37.30 -15.41 18.66
C ARG A 230 36.21 -15.33 19.72
N ALA A 231 35.65 -14.14 19.93
CA ALA A 231 34.67 -13.90 20.97
C ALA A 231 33.31 -14.57 20.71
N LYS A 232 32.72 -15.13 21.74
CA LYS A 232 31.40 -15.78 21.74
C LYS A 232 30.26 -14.77 21.49
N THR A 233 30.41 -13.53 21.93
CA THR A 233 29.39 -12.47 21.79
C THR A 233 29.19 -11.95 20.37
N ARG A 234 30.01 -12.39 19.41
CA ARG A 234 29.78 -12.23 17.96
C ARG A 234 28.50 -12.94 17.49
N LEU A 235 27.95 -13.87 18.28
CA LEU A 235 26.67 -14.56 18.02
C LEU A 235 25.43 -13.66 18.23
N TYR A 236 25.54 -12.51 18.86
CA TYR A 236 24.43 -11.63 19.23
C TYR A 236 23.45 -11.29 18.10
N PRO A 237 23.86 -11.17 16.81
CA PRO A 237 22.91 -10.81 15.75
C PRO A 237 22.00 -11.94 15.28
N THR A 238 22.16 -13.16 15.80
CA THR A 238 21.35 -14.32 15.46
C THR A 238 20.29 -14.60 16.53
N THR A 239 19.21 -15.28 16.18
CA THR A 239 18.21 -15.78 17.14
C THR A 239 18.87 -16.75 18.12
N SER A 240 18.61 -16.59 19.39
CA SER A 240 19.32 -17.22 20.52
C SER A 240 20.77 -16.78 20.68
N GLY A 241 21.23 -15.74 20.02
CA GLY A 241 22.63 -15.28 20.09
C GLY A 241 23.03 -14.77 21.48
N ILE A 242 22.14 -14.09 22.18
CA ILE A 242 22.32 -13.67 23.58
C ILE A 242 22.42 -14.92 24.45
N LEU A 243 21.46 -15.82 24.35
CA LEU A 243 21.40 -17.06 25.12
C LEU A 243 22.60 -18.00 24.90
N ARG A 244 23.13 -18.00 23.68
CA ARG A 244 24.33 -18.78 23.32
C ARG A 244 25.60 -18.12 23.85
N SER A 245 25.58 -16.81 24.09
CA SER A 245 26.70 -16.04 24.67
C SER A 245 26.74 -16.11 26.19
N MET A 246 25.59 -16.30 26.84
CA MET A 246 25.45 -16.39 28.31
C MET A 246 25.90 -17.75 28.87
N ASN A 247 26.36 -17.74 30.12
CA ASN A 247 26.38 -18.90 30.96
C ASN A 247 24.99 -19.11 31.57
N LYS A 248 24.47 -20.34 31.53
CA LYS A 248 23.10 -20.68 31.96
C LYS A 248 23.18 -21.43 33.30
N ASP A 249 23.78 -20.79 34.30
CA ASP A 249 24.14 -21.47 35.55
C ASP A 249 22.95 -21.62 36.51
N ASN A 250 21.86 -20.87 36.30
CA ASN A 250 20.67 -20.97 37.16
C ASN A 250 19.58 -21.85 36.50
N PRO A 251 19.37 -23.08 37.01
CA PRO A 251 18.41 -24.03 36.45
C PRO A 251 16.93 -23.68 36.74
N GLU A 252 16.65 -22.71 37.61
CA GLU A 252 15.30 -22.26 37.89
C GLU A 252 14.71 -21.43 36.73
N TYR A 253 15.58 -20.83 35.91
CA TYR A 253 15.15 -20.05 34.76
C TYR A 253 14.97 -20.91 33.50
N LEU A 254 13.82 -20.75 32.85
CA LEU A 254 13.63 -21.20 31.47
C LEU A 254 14.24 -20.13 30.54
N TYR A 255 15.09 -20.54 29.60
CA TYR A 255 15.74 -19.65 28.65
C TYR A 255 15.08 -19.77 27.28
N MET A 256 14.52 -18.68 26.79
CA MET A 256 13.76 -18.66 25.52
C MET A 256 14.25 -17.52 24.63
N ALA A 257 14.24 -17.73 23.31
CA ALA A 257 14.45 -16.69 22.33
C ALA A 257 13.21 -16.52 21.46
N ILE A 258 12.77 -15.28 21.28
CA ILE A 258 11.59 -14.89 20.54
C ILE A 258 11.97 -13.81 19.56
N ASP A 259 11.72 -14.05 18.27
CA ASP A 259 12.00 -13.11 17.20
C ASP A 259 10.73 -12.80 16.37
N GLY A 260 10.74 -11.63 15.73
CA GLY A 260 9.59 -11.11 15.01
C GLY A 260 8.58 -10.40 15.92
N VAL A 261 8.10 -9.22 15.47
CA VAL A 261 7.22 -8.36 16.30
C VAL A 261 5.95 -9.07 16.73
N GLU A 262 5.31 -9.87 15.86
CA GLU A 262 4.07 -10.57 16.19
C GLU A 262 4.29 -11.64 17.28
N ASN A 263 5.38 -12.39 17.19
CA ASN A 263 5.75 -13.35 18.23
C ASN A 263 6.05 -12.65 19.55
N CYS A 264 6.77 -11.50 19.51
CA CYS A 264 7.00 -10.68 20.70
C CYS A 264 5.67 -10.18 21.30
N ARG A 265 4.71 -9.74 20.49
CA ARG A 265 3.38 -9.30 20.95
C ARG A 265 2.62 -10.42 21.64
N ASN A 266 2.65 -11.64 21.11
CA ASN A 266 2.00 -12.80 21.70
C ASN A 266 2.65 -13.16 23.04
N ALA A 267 3.98 -13.24 23.08
CA ALA A 267 4.71 -13.49 24.32
C ALA A 267 4.46 -12.43 25.39
N LEU A 268 4.38 -11.14 25.02
CA LEU A 268 4.06 -10.06 25.96
C LEU A 268 2.64 -10.20 26.54
N ARG A 269 1.67 -10.72 25.75
CA ARG A 269 0.32 -11.03 26.29
C ARG A 269 0.39 -12.18 27.29
N ASP A 270 1.08 -13.28 26.96
CA ASP A 270 1.25 -14.42 27.89
C ASP A 270 1.91 -13.99 29.20
N ILE A 271 2.90 -13.08 29.13
CA ILE A 271 3.56 -12.52 30.31
C ILE A 271 2.57 -11.69 31.15
N ILE A 272 1.80 -10.81 30.53
CA ILE A 272 0.82 -9.94 31.20
C ILE A 272 -0.33 -10.75 31.80
N ASP A 273 -0.77 -11.79 31.12
CA ASP A 273 -1.83 -12.71 31.56
C ASP A 273 -1.35 -13.66 32.68
N GLY A 274 -0.04 -13.62 33.05
CA GLY A 274 0.53 -14.40 34.13
C GLY A 274 0.81 -15.87 33.82
N ASN A 275 0.74 -16.26 32.54
CA ASN A 275 0.89 -17.63 32.07
C ASN A 275 2.34 -18.12 32.04
N VAL A 276 3.31 -17.28 32.42
CA VAL A 276 4.74 -17.55 32.29
C VAL A 276 5.40 -17.73 33.67
N GLY A 277 6.20 -18.80 33.80
CA GLY A 277 7.01 -19.08 34.98
C GLY A 277 8.29 -18.24 35.03
N LYS A 278 9.26 -18.66 35.88
CA LYS A 278 10.56 -18.00 35.99
C LYS A 278 11.37 -18.19 34.71
N CYS A 279 11.70 -17.10 34.02
CA CYS A 279 12.35 -17.18 32.70
C CYS A 279 13.20 -15.97 32.35
N PHE A 280 14.21 -16.19 31.50
CA PHE A 280 14.93 -15.17 30.74
C PHE A 280 14.53 -15.26 29.26
N ILE A 281 14.09 -14.15 28.71
CA ILE A 281 13.58 -14.09 27.34
C ILE A 281 14.44 -13.15 26.50
N GLU A 282 15.15 -13.70 25.53
CA GLU A 282 15.77 -12.93 24.45
C GLU A 282 14.68 -12.51 23.47
N MET A 283 14.43 -11.20 23.32
CA MET A 283 13.44 -10.68 22.38
C MET A 283 14.08 -9.80 21.30
N SER A 284 13.72 -10.06 20.04
CA SER A 284 14.11 -9.25 18.90
C SER A 284 12.93 -8.99 17.95
N ALA A 285 12.82 -7.76 17.40
CA ALA A 285 11.71 -7.36 16.53
C ALA A 285 11.82 -7.92 15.12
N CYS A 286 13.03 -8.22 14.65
CA CYS A 286 13.26 -8.77 13.32
C CYS A 286 13.20 -10.30 13.36
N VAL A 287 12.58 -10.92 12.36
CA VAL A 287 12.69 -12.37 12.14
C VAL A 287 14.17 -12.68 11.83
N ASN A 288 14.72 -13.72 12.41
CA ASN A 288 16.15 -14.06 12.43
C ASN A 288 17.03 -13.04 13.17
N SER A 289 16.46 -12.28 14.11
CA SER A 289 17.17 -11.23 14.87
C SER A 289 17.82 -10.17 13.97
N CYS A 290 19.01 -9.67 14.31
CA CYS A 290 19.63 -8.54 13.60
C CYS A 290 20.11 -8.89 12.18
N ILE A 291 20.41 -10.14 11.86
CA ILE A 291 20.74 -10.55 10.48
C ILE A 291 19.54 -10.39 9.54
N GLY A 292 18.30 -10.48 10.05
CA GLY A 292 17.08 -10.13 9.31
C GLY A 292 16.69 -8.64 9.41
N GLY A 293 17.63 -7.77 9.77
CA GLY A 293 17.39 -6.35 9.98
C GLY A 293 16.92 -5.60 8.72
N PRO A 294 16.08 -4.55 8.87
CA PRO A 294 15.47 -3.87 7.73
C PRO A 294 16.46 -3.08 6.85
N ALA A 295 17.65 -2.78 7.36
CA ALA A 295 18.68 -2.00 6.67
C ALA A 295 19.95 -2.82 6.39
N MET A 296 19.82 -4.14 6.30
CA MET A 296 20.77 -5.02 5.65
C MET A 296 20.77 -4.78 4.13
N ASP A 297 21.86 -5.04 3.42
CA ASP A 297 21.86 -4.96 1.96
C ASP A 297 20.91 -6.04 1.40
N LYS A 298 20.01 -5.67 0.48
CA LYS A 298 18.95 -6.53 -0.05
C LYS A 298 19.41 -7.66 -0.98
N LYS A 299 20.71 -7.83 -1.17
CA LYS A 299 21.30 -8.91 -1.99
C LYS A 299 21.50 -10.22 -1.22
N HIS A 300 20.69 -10.47 -0.20
CA HIS A 300 20.84 -11.64 0.66
C HIS A 300 20.63 -12.96 -0.07
N GLU A 301 21.59 -13.85 0.10
CA GLU A 301 21.57 -15.22 -0.45
C GLU A 301 20.71 -16.20 0.37
N GLY A 302 20.21 -15.77 1.53
CA GLY A 302 19.30 -16.53 2.37
C GLY A 302 19.75 -16.72 3.81
N VAL A 303 18.76 -16.92 4.68
CA VAL A 303 18.91 -16.98 6.14
C VAL A 303 19.95 -17.99 6.63
N ILE A 304 20.06 -19.14 5.97
CA ILE A 304 21.00 -20.21 6.36
C ILE A 304 22.43 -19.76 6.10
N HIS A 305 22.71 -19.15 4.95
CA HIS A 305 24.02 -18.64 4.59
C HIS A 305 24.46 -17.53 5.56
N GLU A 306 23.60 -16.56 5.78
CA GLU A 306 23.85 -15.43 6.70
C GLU A 306 24.14 -15.90 8.14
N ARG A 307 23.34 -16.84 8.64
CA ARG A 307 23.56 -17.43 9.97
C ARG A 307 24.87 -18.19 10.04
N ARG A 308 25.21 -18.95 8.99
CA ARG A 308 26.47 -19.68 8.90
C ARG A 308 27.68 -18.73 8.94
N ALA A 309 27.62 -17.62 8.21
CA ALA A 309 28.70 -16.61 8.22
C ALA A 309 28.96 -16.09 9.64
N VAL A 310 27.88 -15.80 10.42
CA VAL A 310 28.02 -15.38 11.83
C VAL A 310 28.57 -16.51 12.71
N ASP A 311 28.07 -17.74 12.57
CA ASP A 311 28.51 -18.89 13.37
C ASP A 311 29.99 -19.26 13.09
N GLU A 312 30.47 -19.07 11.86
CA GLU A 312 31.87 -19.27 11.47
C GLU A 312 32.77 -18.14 11.98
N PHE A 313 32.27 -16.90 12.02
CA PHE A 313 32.98 -15.74 12.55
C PHE A 313 33.08 -15.74 14.08
N ALA A 314 32.11 -16.26 14.78
CA ALA A 314 32.08 -16.38 16.22
C ALA A 314 33.00 -17.52 16.72
N GLY A 315 33.37 -17.45 17.99
CA GLY A 315 34.19 -18.46 18.66
C GLY A 315 33.71 -18.78 20.06
N SER A 316 34.62 -19.16 20.95
CA SER A 316 34.38 -19.46 22.36
C SER A 316 35.10 -18.54 23.34
N GLY A 317 35.94 -17.66 22.82
CA GLY A 317 36.73 -16.70 23.60
C GLY A 317 35.91 -15.48 24.07
N ARG A 318 36.63 -14.54 24.64
CA ARG A 318 36.12 -13.25 25.13
C ARG A 318 36.97 -12.11 24.59
N PHE A 319 36.41 -10.90 24.60
CA PHE A 319 37.19 -9.68 24.36
C PHE A 319 37.96 -9.28 25.64
N ASP A 320 39.12 -8.71 25.45
CA ASP A 320 39.79 -7.92 26.49
C ASP A 320 39.15 -6.52 26.45
N THR A 321 38.21 -6.29 27.36
CA THR A 321 37.38 -5.08 27.35
C THR A 321 37.56 -4.24 28.60
N VAL A 322 37.21 -2.97 28.47
CA VAL A 322 37.26 -1.99 29.58
C VAL A 322 35.95 -2.02 30.34
N GLU A 323 36.00 -2.25 31.66
CA GLU A 323 34.83 -2.18 32.52
C GLU A 323 34.18 -0.78 32.50
N LEU A 324 32.87 -0.73 32.45
CA LEU A 324 32.06 0.49 32.57
C LEU A 324 31.49 0.57 34.00
N ALA A 325 31.57 1.76 34.59
CA ALA A 325 31.08 1.99 35.96
C ALA A 325 29.56 1.90 36.07
N ASP A 326 28.84 2.24 35.00
CA ASP A 326 27.38 2.20 34.93
C ASP A 326 26.90 1.53 33.64
N MET A 327 26.14 0.46 33.79
CA MET A 327 25.51 -0.28 32.68
C MET A 327 23.98 -0.11 32.68
N THR A 328 23.46 0.79 33.53
CA THR A 328 22.01 0.98 33.62
C THR A 328 21.46 1.81 32.49
N LYS A 329 20.22 1.52 32.13
CA LYS A 329 19.46 2.23 31.07
C LYS A 329 18.04 2.42 31.53
N SER A 330 17.61 3.67 31.69
CA SER A 330 16.22 3.98 32.01
C SER A 330 15.31 3.75 30.82
N LEU A 331 14.23 3.02 31.05
CA LEU A 331 13.21 2.67 30.01
C LEU A 331 11.81 3.06 30.52
N PRO A 332 11.47 4.38 30.54
CA PRO A 332 10.21 4.86 31.08
C PRO A 332 9.05 4.54 30.14
N PHE A 333 7.84 4.55 30.71
CA PHE A 333 6.60 4.53 29.91
C PHE A 333 6.53 5.72 28.95
N ILE A 334 6.13 5.47 27.70
CA ILE A 334 5.90 6.49 26.68
C ILE A 334 4.40 6.59 26.44
N SER A 335 3.82 7.70 26.94
CA SER A 335 2.39 7.97 26.72
C SER A 335 2.09 8.28 25.26
N MET A 336 1.07 7.64 24.72
CA MET A 336 0.53 7.94 23.41
C MET A 336 -0.85 8.55 23.54
N GLN A 337 -1.11 9.64 22.80
CA GLN A 337 -2.46 10.19 22.68
C GLN A 337 -3.29 9.33 21.73
N LYS A 338 -3.88 8.26 22.25
CA LYS A 338 -4.73 7.35 21.47
C LYS A 338 -6.16 7.42 21.99
N THR A 339 -7.02 8.10 21.25
CA THR A 339 -8.45 8.13 21.58
C THR A 339 -9.08 6.82 21.11
N MET A 340 -9.65 6.05 22.03
CA MET A 340 -10.46 4.87 21.68
C MET A 340 -11.91 5.31 21.50
N PRO A 341 -12.46 5.19 20.28
CA PRO A 341 -13.84 5.56 20.03
C PRO A 341 -14.82 4.57 20.68
N GLY A 342 -15.98 5.07 21.09
CA GLY A 342 -17.02 4.24 21.69
C GLY A 342 -17.68 3.31 20.67
N SER A 343 -18.28 2.20 21.15
CA SER A 343 -18.90 1.16 20.30
C SER A 343 -19.94 1.72 19.32
N LYS A 344 -20.77 2.67 19.73
CA LYS A 344 -21.78 3.31 18.87
C LYS A 344 -21.15 4.02 17.66
N ALA A 345 -20.03 4.73 17.86
CA ALA A 345 -19.32 5.40 16.76
C ALA A 345 -18.71 4.38 15.78
N ILE A 346 -18.18 3.27 16.29
CA ILE A 346 -17.66 2.17 15.47
C ILE A 346 -18.78 1.56 14.61
N GLU A 347 -19.94 1.28 15.20
CA GLU A 347 -21.10 0.74 14.50
C GLU A 347 -21.64 1.69 13.43
N GLU A 348 -21.60 3.00 13.68
CA GLU A 348 -21.99 4.00 12.68
C GLU A 348 -21.06 3.95 11.44
N ILE A 349 -19.75 3.84 11.63
CA ILE A 349 -18.79 3.69 10.53
C ILE A 349 -19.02 2.36 9.79
N LEU A 350 -19.25 1.27 10.52
CA LEU A 350 -19.55 -0.04 9.90
C LEU A 350 -20.82 0.05 9.04
N ARG A 351 -21.85 0.73 9.51
CA ARG A 351 -23.07 0.99 8.72
C ARG A 351 -22.78 1.79 7.46
N LYS A 352 -21.95 2.84 7.54
CA LYS A 352 -21.51 3.62 6.36
C LYS A 352 -20.72 2.78 5.34
N MET A 353 -20.13 1.66 5.76
CA MET A 353 -19.44 0.69 4.90
C MET A 353 -20.35 -0.46 4.44
N ASN A 354 -21.68 -0.35 4.58
CA ASN A 354 -22.65 -1.43 4.31
C ASN A 354 -22.41 -2.70 5.15
N LYS A 355 -21.97 -2.54 6.41
CA LYS A 355 -21.65 -3.64 7.35
C LYS A 355 -22.51 -3.50 8.61
N SER A 356 -23.83 -3.42 8.42
CA SER A 356 -24.79 -3.28 9.51
C SER A 356 -24.97 -4.56 10.32
N ASP A 357 -24.67 -5.71 9.72
CA ASP A 357 -24.74 -7.03 10.35
C ASP A 357 -23.34 -7.62 10.48
N PRO A 358 -23.01 -8.35 11.57
CA PRO A 358 -21.73 -9.03 11.73
C PRO A 358 -21.37 -10.01 10.59
N SER A 359 -22.37 -10.60 9.92
CA SER A 359 -22.14 -11.46 8.76
C SER A 359 -21.54 -10.73 7.55
N HIS A 360 -21.72 -9.41 7.46
CA HIS A 360 -21.13 -8.56 6.42
C HIS A 360 -19.69 -8.11 6.76
N GLU A 361 -19.23 -8.40 7.99
CA GLU A 361 -17.85 -8.09 8.41
C GLU A 361 -16.88 -9.18 7.88
N LEU A 362 -16.52 -9.12 6.58
CA LEU A 362 -15.70 -10.14 5.91
C LEU A 362 -14.29 -10.30 6.51
N ASN A 363 -13.78 -9.32 7.25
CA ASN A 363 -12.43 -9.31 7.85
C ASN A 363 -11.31 -9.74 6.89
N CYS A 364 -11.44 -9.38 5.60
CA CYS A 364 -10.60 -9.86 4.50
C CYS A 364 -9.18 -9.27 4.47
N GLY A 365 -8.87 -8.27 5.29
CA GLY A 365 -7.56 -7.64 5.40
C GLY A 365 -7.10 -6.82 4.17
N SER A 366 -7.87 -6.74 3.07
CA SER A 366 -7.45 -6.06 1.84
C SER A 366 -7.13 -4.58 2.03
N CYS A 367 -7.80 -3.91 2.95
CA CYS A 367 -7.57 -2.50 3.34
C CYS A 367 -6.34 -2.30 4.24
N GLY A 368 -5.68 -3.38 4.69
CA GLY A 368 -4.52 -3.34 5.58
C GLY A 368 -4.82 -3.48 7.07
N TYR A 369 -6.09 -3.55 7.46
CA TYR A 369 -6.54 -3.83 8.84
C TYR A 369 -7.03 -5.26 8.92
N ASP A 370 -6.81 -5.91 10.08
CA ASP A 370 -7.10 -7.33 10.25
C ASP A 370 -8.61 -7.59 10.39
N THR A 371 -9.34 -6.63 10.99
CA THR A 371 -10.80 -6.69 11.13
C THR A 371 -11.48 -5.44 10.57
N CYS A 372 -12.77 -5.58 10.22
CA CYS A 372 -13.60 -4.44 9.80
C CYS A 372 -13.78 -3.43 10.93
N ARG A 373 -13.82 -3.89 12.20
CA ARG A 373 -13.91 -3.03 13.39
C ARG A 373 -12.63 -2.23 13.62
N GLU A 374 -11.46 -2.84 13.48
CA GLU A 374 -10.18 -2.11 13.53
C GLU A 374 -10.09 -1.02 12.46
N LYS A 375 -10.58 -1.31 11.25
CA LYS A 375 -10.67 -0.29 10.21
C LYS A 375 -11.62 0.85 10.61
N ALA A 376 -12.77 0.55 11.19
CA ALA A 376 -13.71 1.58 11.66
C ALA A 376 -13.07 2.46 12.73
N VAL A 377 -12.34 1.88 13.69
CA VAL A 377 -11.54 2.62 14.67
C VAL A 377 -10.50 3.51 13.97
N ALA A 378 -9.78 2.99 12.98
CA ALA A 378 -8.78 3.75 12.24
C ALA A 378 -9.38 4.93 11.45
N ILE A 379 -10.60 4.78 10.91
CA ILE A 379 -11.33 5.88 10.27
C ILE A 379 -11.66 6.97 11.29
N LEU A 380 -12.18 6.60 12.45
CA LEU A 380 -12.50 7.55 13.54
C LEU A 380 -11.26 8.26 14.07
N GLN A 381 -10.10 7.62 14.04
CA GLN A 381 -8.80 8.21 14.38
C GLN A 381 -8.18 9.03 13.23
N GLY A 382 -8.87 9.18 12.10
CA GLY A 382 -8.35 9.90 10.93
C GLY A 382 -7.16 9.23 10.24
N LYS A 383 -6.99 7.91 10.40
CA LYS A 383 -5.88 7.12 9.82
C LYS A 383 -6.28 6.40 8.53
N ALA A 384 -7.56 6.17 8.32
CA ALA A 384 -8.08 5.44 7.17
C ALA A 384 -9.28 6.16 6.54
N ASP A 385 -9.57 5.80 5.30
CA ASP A 385 -10.71 6.28 4.53
C ASP A 385 -11.68 5.13 4.22
N LEU A 386 -12.97 5.43 4.04
CA LEU A 386 -13.99 4.46 3.66
C LEU A 386 -13.63 3.73 2.36
N THR A 387 -13.09 4.47 1.38
CA THR A 387 -12.74 3.98 0.03
C THR A 387 -11.60 2.96 0.01
N MET A 388 -10.84 2.83 1.10
CA MET A 388 -9.84 1.77 1.23
C MET A 388 -10.46 0.36 1.33
N CYS A 389 -11.78 0.25 1.62
CA CYS A 389 -12.48 -1.03 1.67
C CYS A 389 -12.84 -1.48 0.24
N LEU A 390 -12.18 -2.52 -0.24
CA LEU A 390 -12.42 -3.01 -1.60
C LEU A 390 -13.87 -3.50 -1.81
N PRO A 391 -14.48 -4.31 -0.92
CA PRO A 391 -15.89 -4.67 -1.05
C PRO A 391 -16.82 -3.45 -1.10
N TYR A 392 -16.65 -2.49 -0.19
CA TYR A 392 -17.44 -1.25 -0.19
C TYR A 392 -17.26 -0.44 -1.47
N LEU A 393 -16.02 -0.32 -1.96
CA LEU A 393 -15.74 0.42 -3.20
C LEU A 393 -16.39 -0.26 -4.41
N LYS A 394 -16.34 -1.61 -4.45
CA LYS A 394 -16.98 -2.41 -5.50
C LYS A 394 -18.49 -2.22 -5.48
N GLU A 395 -19.14 -2.41 -4.33
CA GLU A 395 -20.59 -2.21 -4.17
C GLU A 395 -21.04 -0.79 -4.54
N LYS A 396 -20.24 0.21 -4.12
CA LYS A 396 -20.51 1.60 -4.48
C LYS A 396 -20.40 1.87 -5.97
N ALA A 397 -19.40 1.28 -6.63
CA ALA A 397 -19.21 1.41 -8.08
C ALA A 397 -20.32 0.70 -8.85
N GLU A 398 -20.71 -0.52 -8.46
CA GLU A 398 -21.83 -1.29 -9.04
C GLU A 398 -23.15 -0.53 -8.85
N SER A 399 -23.46 -0.10 -7.64
CA SER A 399 -24.69 0.68 -7.37
C SER A 399 -24.73 2.00 -8.15
N PHE A 400 -23.61 2.68 -8.32
CA PHE A 400 -23.54 3.91 -9.12
C PHE A 400 -23.76 3.62 -10.61
N SER A 401 -23.11 2.59 -11.16
CA SER A 401 -23.30 2.11 -12.53
C SER A 401 -24.77 1.71 -12.77
N ASP A 402 -25.32 0.89 -11.90
CA ASP A 402 -26.70 0.43 -12.00
C ASP A 402 -27.71 1.59 -11.94
N ASN A 403 -27.46 2.56 -11.06
CA ASN A 403 -28.32 3.75 -10.99
C ASN A 403 -28.26 4.60 -12.26
N ILE A 404 -27.09 4.80 -12.87
CA ILE A 404 -26.96 5.53 -14.13
C ILE A 404 -27.67 4.76 -15.24
N ILE A 405 -27.36 3.48 -15.38
CA ILE A 405 -27.90 2.62 -16.44
C ILE A 405 -29.41 2.51 -16.33
N ASN A 406 -29.99 2.37 -15.14
CA ASN A 406 -31.45 2.21 -14.96
C ASN A 406 -32.24 3.52 -14.99
N ASN A 407 -31.62 4.67 -14.75
CA ASN A 407 -32.30 5.97 -14.81
C ASN A 407 -32.11 6.72 -16.14
N THR A 408 -31.31 6.21 -17.06
CA THR A 408 -31.23 6.78 -18.41
C THR A 408 -32.55 6.50 -19.18
N PRO A 409 -33.05 7.45 -19.96
CA PRO A 409 -34.21 7.22 -20.84
C PRO A 409 -33.89 6.32 -22.02
N ASN A 410 -32.63 6.08 -22.33
CA ASN A 410 -32.20 5.20 -23.39
C ASN A 410 -32.20 3.74 -22.93
N GLY A 411 -32.70 2.85 -23.74
CA GLY A 411 -32.53 1.42 -23.57
C GLY A 411 -31.07 1.03 -23.73
N ILE A 412 -30.52 0.33 -22.73
CA ILE A 412 -29.16 -0.21 -22.77
C ILE A 412 -29.23 -1.72 -22.61
N MET A 413 -28.57 -2.44 -23.53
CA MET A 413 -28.39 -3.88 -23.47
C MET A 413 -26.93 -4.23 -23.74
N VAL A 414 -26.40 -5.16 -22.95
CA VAL A 414 -25.04 -5.68 -23.07
C VAL A 414 -25.12 -7.17 -23.38
N LEU A 415 -24.42 -7.60 -24.41
CA LEU A 415 -24.33 -8.98 -24.86
C LEU A 415 -22.91 -9.52 -24.74
N SER A 416 -22.79 -10.83 -24.53
CA SER A 416 -21.51 -11.54 -24.72
C SER A 416 -21.17 -11.69 -26.20
N GLU A 417 -19.98 -12.21 -26.52
CA GLU A 417 -19.61 -12.58 -27.91
C GLU A 417 -20.48 -13.74 -28.47
N ASP A 418 -21.08 -14.56 -27.62
CA ASP A 418 -22.05 -15.57 -27.98
C ASP A 418 -23.47 -14.98 -28.19
N LEU A 419 -23.60 -13.65 -28.16
CA LEU A 419 -24.86 -12.91 -28.27
C LEU A 419 -25.87 -13.25 -27.18
N GLU A 420 -25.43 -13.62 -25.98
CA GLU A 420 -26.28 -13.82 -24.82
C GLU A 420 -26.42 -12.51 -24.02
N VAL A 421 -27.61 -12.23 -23.54
CA VAL A 421 -27.92 -11.02 -22.77
C VAL A 421 -27.24 -11.07 -21.39
N GLN A 422 -26.23 -10.24 -21.18
CA GLN A 422 -25.53 -10.11 -19.88
C GLN A 422 -26.13 -9.01 -19.00
N GLN A 423 -26.64 -7.93 -19.59
CA GLN A 423 -27.26 -6.84 -18.87
C GLN A 423 -28.33 -6.14 -19.73
N ILE A 424 -29.42 -5.73 -19.11
CA ILE A 424 -30.48 -4.97 -19.76
C ILE A 424 -31.12 -4.00 -18.76
N ASN A 425 -31.19 -2.72 -19.10
CA ASN A 425 -31.75 -1.71 -18.21
C ASN A 425 -33.28 -1.64 -18.30
N LYS A 426 -33.87 -0.82 -17.43
CA LYS A 426 -35.32 -0.62 -17.34
C LYS A 426 -35.90 -0.08 -18.65
N ALA A 427 -35.26 0.93 -19.27
CA ALA A 427 -35.74 1.55 -20.51
C ALA A 427 -35.74 0.55 -21.70
N ALA A 428 -34.72 -0.28 -21.86
CA ALA A 428 -34.70 -1.33 -22.87
C ALA A 428 -35.83 -2.35 -22.68
N ARG A 429 -36.09 -2.76 -21.44
CA ARG A 429 -37.20 -3.67 -21.14
C ARG A 429 -38.57 -3.03 -21.44
N GLU A 430 -38.74 -1.73 -21.18
CA GLU A 430 -39.95 -1.00 -21.52
C GLU A 430 -40.14 -0.88 -23.05
N ILE A 431 -39.08 -0.61 -23.83
CA ILE A 431 -39.12 -0.59 -25.28
C ILE A 431 -39.57 -1.96 -25.85
N MET A 432 -39.03 -3.05 -25.28
CA MET A 432 -39.31 -4.43 -25.75
C MET A 432 -40.41 -5.13 -24.98
N ASN A 433 -41.16 -4.41 -24.12
CA ASN A 433 -42.27 -4.94 -23.30
C ASN A 433 -41.92 -6.19 -22.48
N ILE A 434 -40.66 -6.25 -21.96
CA ILE A 434 -40.15 -7.36 -21.13
C ILE A 434 -40.54 -7.11 -19.68
N LYS A 435 -41.32 -8.02 -19.11
CA LYS A 435 -41.86 -7.87 -17.75
C LYS A 435 -40.89 -8.31 -16.67
N SER A 436 -40.17 -9.41 -16.87
CA SER A 436 -39.22 -9.95 -15.91
C SER A 436 -37.80 -9.97 -16.47
N LEU A 437 -36.85 -9.56 -15.63
CA LEU A 437 -35.43 -9.61 -15.94
C LEU A 437 -34.92 -11.06 -16.14
N SER A 438 -35.48 -12.01 -15.35
CA SER A 438 -35.14 -13.42 -15.41
C SER A 438 -35.48 -14.08 -16.77
N ASP A 439 -36.40 -13.50 -17.51
CA ASP A 439 -36.87 -14.09 -18.78
C ASP A 439 -35.86 -13.91 -19.93
N VAL A 440 -34.92 -13.00 -19.78
CA VAL A 440 -33.98 -12.59 -20.84
C VAL A 440 -32.51 -12.70 -20.43
N MET A 441 -32.18 -12.68 -19.16
CA MET A 441 -30.80 -12.81 -18.71
C MET A 441 -30.21 -14.17 -19.08
N GLY A 442 -29.03 -14.17 -19.72
CA GLY A 442 -28.35 -15.36 -20.20
C GLY A 442 -29.03 -16.02 -21.43
N CYS A 443 -30.09 -15.40 -22.00
CA CYS A 443 -30.72 -15.90 -23.20
C CYS A 443 -30.07 -15.30 -24.46
N PRO A 444 -30.04 -16.06 -25.58
CA PRO A 444 -29.58 -15.53 -26.86
C PRO A 444 -30.46 -14.35 -27.34
N VAL A 445 -29.82 -13.30 -27.84
CA VAL A 445 -30.49 -12.06 -28.30
C VAL A 445 -31.54 -12.30 -29.38
N VAL A 446 -31.39 -13.36 -30.18
CA VAL A 446 -32.36 -13.74 -31.23
C VAL A 446 -33.77 -13.97 -30.69
N ARG A 447 -33.94 -14.21 -29.39
CA ARG A 447 -35.26 -14.36 -28.76
C ARG A 447 -36.01 -13.03 -28.58
N ILE A 448 -35.30 -11.91 -28.68
CA ILE A 448 -35.81 -10.56 -28.39
C ILE A 448 -35.55 -9.56 -29.51
N LEU A 449 -34.47 -9.71 -30.29
CA LEU A 449 -34.09 -8.83 -31.40
C LEU A 449 -33.42 -9.61 -32.53
N ASP A 450 -33.46 -9.05 -33.74
CA ASP A 450 -32.71 -9.58 -34.87
C ASP A 450 -31.20 -9.46 -34.63
N PRO A 451 -30.44 -10.57 -34.68
CA PRO A 451 -29.01 -10.56 -34.39
C PRO A 451 -28.13 -10.01 -35.52
N VAL A 452 -28.65 -9.74 -36.70
CA VAL A 452 -27.88 -9.39 -37.89
C VAL A 452 -26.95 -8.20 -37.67
N SER A 453 -27.41 -7.11 -37.05
CA SER A 453 -26.58 -5.93 -36.79
C SER A 453 -25.47 -6.20 -35.78
N TYR A 454 -25.68 -7.07 -34.80
CA TYR A 454 -24.67 -7.46 -33.80
C TYR A 454 -23.59 -8.35 -34.45
N LEU A 455 -23.98 -9.28 -35.31
CA LEU A 455 -23.05 -10.12 -36.08
C LEU A 455 -22.21 -9.29 -37.04
N GLU A 456 -22.82 -8.28 -37.70
CA GLU A 456 -22.11 -7.34 -38.56
C GLU A 456 -21.00 -6.60 -37.81
N VAL A 457 -21.32 -6.00 -36.67
CA VAL A 457 -20.35 -5.28 -35.83
C VAL A 457 -19.24 -6.19 -35.31
N MET A 458 -19.56 -7.43 -34.95
CA MET A 458 -18.55 -8.42 -34.55
C MET A 458 -17.60 -8.80 -35.67
N SER A 459 -18.14 -9.02 -36.87
CA SER A 459 -17.37 -9.50 -38.03
C SER A 459 -16.49 -8.40 -38.64
N THR A 460 -17.01 -7.18 -38.73
CA THR A 460 -16.30 -6.03 -39.32
C THR A 460 -15.41 -5.31 -38.29
N GLY A 461 -15.83 -5.32 -37.02
CA GLY A 461 -15.24 -4.51 -35.95
C GLY A 461 -15.57 -3.02 -36.07
N GLU A 462 -16.47 -2.62 -36.96
CA GLU A 462 -16.95 -1.26 -37.11
C GLU A 462 -18.25 -1.06 -36.34
N ASN A 463 -18.31 -0.01 -35.50
CA ASN A 463 -19.49 0.30 -34.72
C ASN A 463 -20.61 0.86 -35.58
N ILE A 464 -21.85 0.53 -35.23
CA ILE A 464 -23.04 1.10 -35.86
C ILE A 464 -23.50 2.29 -35.02
N HIS A 465 -23.76 3.43 -35.66
CA HIS A 465 -24.23 4.64 -34.98
C HIS A 465 -25.56 5.13 -35.56
N ASN A 466 -26.51 5.45 -34.68
CA ASN A 466 -27.79 6.10 -35.00
C ASN A 466 -28.60 5.40 -36.10
N LYS A 467 -28.55 4.07 -36.17
CA LYS A 467 -29.34 3.28 -37.11
C LYS A 467 -30.82 3.30 -36.70
N ARG A 468 -31.68 3.80 -37.56
CA ARG A 468 -33.13 3.81 -37.33
C ARG A 468 -33.73 2.50 -37.80
N THR A 469 -34.42 1.83 -36.87
CA THR A 469 -35.03 0.51 -37.13
C THR A 469 -36.45 0.48 -36.56
N TYR A 470 -37.39 -0.10 -37.31
CA TYR A 470 -38.72 -0.38 -36.79
C TYR A 470 -38.75 -1.79 -36.22
N LEU A 471 -39.00 -1.87 -34.94
CA LEU A 471 -39.16 -3.13 -34.19
C LEU A 471 -40.62 -3.58 -34.31
N ALA A 472 -40.94 -4.38 -35.34
CA ALA A 472 -42.30 -4.76 -35.66
C ALA A 472 -43.01 -5.52 -34.52
N GLU A 473 -42.28 -6.37 -33.81
CA GLU A 473 -42.80 -7.17 -32.69
C GLU A 473 -43.27 -6.29 -31.50
N TYR A 474 -42.66 -5.11 -31.35
CA TYR A 474 -42.94 -4.18 -30.26
C TYR A 474 -43.71 -2.92 -30.69
N GLY A 475 -43.90 -2.72 -32.01
CA GLY A 475 -44.55 -1.55 -32.57
C GLY A 475 -43.82 -0.23 -32.30
N LYS A 476 -42.48 -0.27 -32.19
CA LYS A 476 -41.62 0.83 -31.83
C LYS A 476 -40.60 1.18 -32.91
N TYR A 477 -40.38 2.48 -33.10
CA TYR A 477 -39.24 2.97 -33.85
C TYR A 477 -38.09 3.25 -32.85
N VAL A 478 -36.92 2.69 -33.10
CA VAL A 478 -35.73 2.92 -32.28
C VAL A 478 -34.60 3.47 -33.15
N GLU A 479 -33.83 4.36 -32.55
CA GLU A 479 -32.53 4.76 -33.05
C GLU A 479 -31.46 4.03 -32.24
N GLU A 480 -30.70 3.13 -32.85
CA GLU A 480 -29.80 2.19 -32.20
C GLU A 480 -28.35 2.51 -32.54
N THR A 481 -27.50 2.48 -31.48
CA THR A 481 -26.04 2.50 -31.59
C THR A 481 -25.50 1.21 -31.02
N ILE A 482 -24.69 0.48 -31.79
CA ILE A 482 -24.07 -0.80 -31.39
C ILE A 482 -22.57 -0.63 -31.37
N ILE A 483 -21.95 -0.95 -30.23
CA ILE A 483 -20.52 -0.82 -29.99
C ILE A 483 -19.97 -2.20 -29.58
N TYR A 484 -18.90 -2.63 -30.22
CA TYR A 484 -18.17 -3.84 -29.82
C TYR A 484 -16.87 -3.46 -29.08
N ASP A 485 -16.81 -3.78 -27.80
CA ASP A 485 -15.60 -3.63 -26.99
C ASP A 485 -14.81 -4.95 -26.96
N LYS A 486 -13.77 -5.01 -27.81
CA LYS A 486 -12.88 -6.16 -27.90
C LYS A 486 -12.08 -6.44 -26.62
N SER A 487 -11.83 -5.42 -25.79
CA SER A 487 -11.04 -5.55 -24.57
C SER A 487 -11.80 -6.28 -23.47
N TYR A 488 -13.10 -6.10 -23.43
CA TYR A 488 -14.00 -6.71 -22.45
C TYR A 488 -14.85 -7.85 -23.04
N HIS A 489 -14.71 -8.15 -24.32
CA HIS A 489 -15.47 -9.20 -25.03
C HIS A 489 -16.99 -9.00 -24.91
N ILE A 490 -17.47 -7.75 -25.07
CA ILE A 490 -18.88 -7.40 -24.95
C ILE A 490 -19.36 -6.56 -26.13
N ILE A 491 -20.64 -6.71 -26.42
CA ILE A 491 -21.34 -5.87 -27.39
C ILE A 491 -22.37 -5.05 -26.63
N MET A 492 -22.33 -3.74 -26.78
CA MET A 492 -23.25 -2.81 -26.13
C MET A 492 -24.20 -2.21 -27.18
N SER A 493 -25.50 -2.36 -26.95
CA SER A 493 -26.56 -1.70 -27.73
C SER A 493 -27.20 -0.60 -26.89
N ILE A 494 -27.28 0.60 -27.47
CA ILE A 494 -27.95 1.77 -26.88
C ILE A 494 -29.10 2.13 -27.83
N MET A 495 -30.33 2.07 -27.34
CA MET A 495 -31.57 2.28 -28.11
C MET A 495 -32.32 3.50 -27.56
N ARG A 496 -32.66 4.42 -28.43
CA ARG A 496 -33.56 5.53 -28.14
C ARG A 496 -34.92 5.30 -28.81
N ASP A 497 -36.01 5.33 -28.04
CA ASP A 497 -37.38 5.27 -28.59
C ASP A 497 -37.69 6.60 -29.31
N ILE A 498 -37.82 6.55 -30.61
CA ILE A 498 -38.15 7.67 -31.48
C ILE A 498 -39.55 7.55 -32.09
N THR A 499 -40.40 6.66 -31.56
CA THR A 499 -41.74 6.38 -32.08
C THR A 499 -42.59 7.64 -32.16
N GLY A 500 -42.57 8.47 -31.11
CA GLY A 500 -43.32 9.74 -31.11
C GLY A 500 -42.82 10.77 -32.13
N GLU A 501 -41.51 10.79 -32.37
CA GLU A 501 -40.87 11.65 -33.38
C GLU A 501 -41.27 11.21 -34.79
N GLU A 502 -41.20 9.91 -35.09
CA GLU A 502 -41.55 9.35 -36.42
C GLU A 502 -43.05 9.47 -36.72
N ILE A 503 -43.93 9.23 -35.72
CA ILE A 503 -45.37 9.48 -35.87
C ILE A 503 -45.64 10.96 -36.16
N SER A 504 -44.99 11.85 -35.44
CA SER A 504 -45.14 13.30 -35.63
C SER A 504 -44.59 13.75 -37.01
N ARG A 505 -43.51 13.12 -37.47
CA ARG A 505 -42.93 13.35 -38.80
C ARG A 505 -43.88 12.88 -39.88
N ALA A 506 -44.35 11.65 -39.80
CA ALA A 506 -45.32 11.09 -40.79
C ALA A 506 -46.62 11.92 -40.85
N LYS A 507 -47.11 12.42 -39.69
CA LYS A 507 -48.27 13.32 -39.66
C LYS A 507 -48.00 14.66 -40.33
N ARG A 508 -46.78 15.24 -40.13
CA ARG A 508 -46.37 16.49 -40.80
C ARG A 508 -46.23 16.26 -42.32
N GLU A 509 -45.59 15.18 -42.74
CA GLU A 509 -45.46 14.83 -44.15
C GLU A 509 -46.83 14.64 -44.82
N LYS A 510 -47.76 13.92 -44.16
CA LYS A 510 -49.12 13.76 -44.63
C LYS A 510 -49.88 15.11 -44.73
N ASN A 511 -49.81 15.95 -43.71
CA ASN A 511 -50.41 17.27 -43.74
C ASN A 511 -49.82 18.17 -44.81
N ALA A 512 -48.53 18.11 -45.03
CA ALA A 512 -47.85 18.84 -46.11
C ALA A 512 -48.33 18.37 -47.47
N ALA A 513 -48.39 17.03 -47.67
CA ALA A 513 -48.89 16.45 -48.93
C ALA A 513 -50.36 16.83 -49.18
N GLU A 514 -51.23 16.78 -48.14
CA GLU A 514 -52.60 17.23 -48.25
C GLU A 514 -52.71 18.74 -48.57
N THR A 515 -51.85 19.56 -47.94
CA THR A 515 -51.80 21.01 -48.17
C THR A 515 -51.36 21.29 -49.62
N ILE A 516 -50.31 20.57 -50.12
CA ILE A 516 -49.89 20.67 -51.52
C ILE A 516 -51.01 20.31 -52.44
N ALA A 517 -51.70 19.17 -52.18
CA ALA A 517 -52.81 18.70 -53.05
C ALA A 517 -53.99 19.70 -53.06
N VAL A 518 -54.30 20.32 -51.93
CA VAL A 518 -55.36 21.36 -51.87
C VAL A 518 -54.89 22.63 -52.62
N THR A 519 -53.61 23.02 -52.43
CA THR A 519 -53.04 24.17 -53.13
C THR A 519 -53.05 23.97 -54.63
N ASP A 520 -52.67 22.79 -55.12
CA ASP A 520 -52.74 22.44 -56.55
C ASP A 520 -54.14 22.56 -57.12
N LYS A 521 -55.15 22.07 -56.36
CA LYS A 521 -56.57 22.21 -56.79
C LYS A 521 -57.00 23.68 -56.83
N VAL A 522 -56.58 24.49 -55.85
CA VAL A 522 -56.86 25.92 -55.88
C VAL A 522 -56.18 26.62 -57.02
N ILE A 523 -54.90 26.28 -57.31
CA ILE A 523 -54.16 26.81 -58.45
C ILE A 523 -54.84 26.44 -59.75
N GLU A 524 -55.22 25.17 -59.94
CA GLU A 524 -55.96 24.72 -61.12
C GLU A 524 -57.30 25.46 -61.30
N LYS A 525 -58.05 25.62 -60.22
CA LYS A 525 -59.29 26.37 -60.24
C LYS A 525 -59.09 27.84 -60.56
N GLN A 526 -58.09 28.49 -59.95
CA GLN A 526 -57.73 29.88 -60.25
C GLN A 526 -57.22 30.05 -61.69
N MET A 527 -56.44 29.08 -62.20
CA MET A 527 -55.96 29.08 -63.60
C MET A 527 -57.10 28.91 -64.59
N ARG A 528 -58.10 28.09 -64.25
CA ARG A 528 -59.28 27.92 -65.08
C ARG A 528 -60.07 29.26 -65.14
N VAL A 529 -60.28 29.93 -63.98
CA VAL A 529 -60.94 31.21 -63.94
C VAL A 529 -60.14 32.30 -64.66
N VAL A 530 -58.84 32.33 -64.55
CA VAL A 530 -57.93 33.23 -65.29
C VAL A 530 -57.95 32.96 -66.75
N GLN A 531 -58.00 31.66 -67.17
CA GLN A 531 -58.19 31.28 -68.62
C GLN A 531 -59.51 31.72 -69.15
N GLU A 532 -60.61 31.58 -68.35
CA GLU A 532 -61.95 32.06 -68.75
C GLU A 532 -61.95 33.60 -68.85
N ILE A 533 -61.34 34.32 -67.87
CA ILE A 533 -61.22 35.80 -67.95
C ILE A 533 -60.32 36.23 -69.13
N ALA A 534 -59.17 35.53 -69.37
CA ALA A 534 -58.27 35.83 -70.46
C ALA A 534 -58.91 35.52 -71.85
N SER A 535 -59.75 34.48 -71.90
CA SER A 535 -60.56 34.21 -73.07
C SER A 535 -61.60 35.29 -73.38
N LEU A 536 -62.07 35.99 -72.34
CA LEU A 536 -63.00 37.11 -72.42
C LEU A 536 -62.32 38.46 -72.66
N LEU A 537 -61.09 38.65 -72.27
CA LEU A 537 -60.38 39.94 -72.29
C LEU A 537 -59.14 39.98 -73.20
N GLY A 538 -58.74 38.88 -73.86
CA GLY A 538 -57.66 38.85 -74.83
C GLY A 538 -56.23 39.13 -74.34
N GLU A 539 -55.95 38.98 -73.05
CA GLU A 539 -54.62 39.30 -72.52
C GLU A 539 -54.02 38.17 -71.66
N THR A 540 -52.83 37.83 -72.00
CA THR A 540 -51.68 37.07 -71.45
C THR A 540 -51.84 36.24 -70.16
N THR A 541 -52.09 34.94 -70.35
CA THR A 541 -52.09 33.89 -69.31
C THR A 541 -50.69 33.36 -68.92
N ALA A 542 -49.59 33.78 -69.57
CA ALA A 542 -48.29 33.15 -69.41
C ALA A 542 -47.53 33.59 -68.09
N GLU A 543 -47.62 34.85 -67.68
CA GLU A 543 -46.91 35.35 -66.50
C GLU A 543 -47.47 34.89 -65.17
N THR A 544 -48.80 34.75 -65.10
CA THR A 544 -49.47 34.27 -63.88
C THR A 544 -49.21 32.78 -63.62
N LYS A 545 -49.08 31.99 -64.64
CA LYS A 545 -48.75 30.55 -64.57
C LYS A 545 -47.32 30.35 -64.06
N VAL A 546 -46.37 31.15 -64.51
CA VAL A 546 -44.96 31.13 -64.02
C VAL A 546 -44.84 31.54 -62.55
N ALA A 547 -45.59 32.54 -62.14
CA ALA A 547 -45.56 32.98 -60.71
C ALA A 547 -46.14 31.96 -59.75
N LEU A 548 -47.24 31.28 -60.10
CA LEU A 548 -47.89 30.25 -59.33
C LEU A 548 -47.09 28.94 -59.28
N THR A 549 -46.37 28.61 -60.37
CA THR A 549 -45.47 27.42 -60.41
C THR A 549 -44.22 27.67 -59.48
N LYS A 550 -43.66 28.88 -59.49
CA LYS A 550 -42.59 29.26 -58.58
C LYS A 550 -43.01 29.22 -57.06
N LEU A 551 -44.25 29.62 -56.79
CA LEU A 551 -44.80 29.53 -55.44
C LEU A 551 -44.92 28.07 -54.96
N LYS A 552 -45.32 27.15 -55.88
CA LYS A 552 -45.37 25.70 -55.65
C LYS A 552 -43.98 25.12 -55.36
N GLU A 553 -42.95 25.46 -56.16
CA GLU A 553 -41.57 25.00 -55.99
C GLU A 553 -40.95 25.50 -54.66
N ASN A 554 -41.26 26.72 -54.25
CA ASN A 554 -40.78 27.25 -52.96
C ASN A 554 -41.44 26.53 -51.77
N LEU A 555 -42.71 26.14 -51.84
CA LEU A 555 -43.41 25.38 -50.81
C LEU A 555 -42.94 23.91 -50.70
N SER A 556 -42.29 23.37 -51.75
CA SER A 556 -41.72 22.01 -51.73
C SER A 556 -40.22 21.97 -51.32
N ASN A 557 -39.53 23.13 -51.31
CA ASN A 557 -38.09 23.23 -50.94
C ASN A 557 -37.83 23.62 -49.46
N ASP A 558 -38.86 24.01 -48.69
CA ASP A 558 -38.75 24.27 -47.26
C ASP A 558 -38.75 22.99 -46.38
N GLU A 559 -38.64 21.80 -47.02
CA GLU A 559 -38.61 20.48 -46.35
C GLU A 559 -37.30 19.70 -46.57
N GLN A 560 -36.16 20.38 -46.84
CA GLN A 560 -34.85 19.71 -46.78
C GLN A 560 -34.02 20.21 -45.58
#